data_54aef3abdbaef57874a4317458d2149b
#
_entry.id   54aef3abdbaef57874a4317458d2149b
#
_cell.length_a   1.000
_cell.length_b   1.000
_cell.length_c   1.000
_cell.angle_alpha   90.00
_cell.angle_beta   90.00
_cell.angle_gamma   90.00
#
_symmetry.space_group_name_H-M   'P 1'
#
loop_
_entity.id
_entity.type
_entity.pdbx_description
1 polymer ?
#
loop_
_entity_poly.entity_id
_entity_poly.type
_entity_poly.pdbx_seq_one_letter_code
_entity_poly.pdbx_strand_id
1 'polypeptide(L)'
;VQTCALPISNDAMAKIFSFRGFEGIDDRENSMNHRIRILKVSETGSTDFVVYGYMSRGSHEGEVGVCVYHYDSVANTLEEELWIPFSKSFEVIEDEVGKVMYVNKNNQFFMMVDGDIFQIDLITRKKSILASGVGENWYAFSKGNSRIAWISKGDENTGTQIKLFDMEKEKEFVIDAKAGELIRPTGFLKNDFIYGTAKKEQVITDGAGNTLFPMYKIGIINNKNKEIKQYEKAGYFVTGVTIDDYTIHLSRVSITNGSYVIATEDTIMNQAGDTIYPVMSETFFTPIKQTQVQLIMGEAAKDETPKILTPKMVAIDKARVVSLEKKETLTKYYAYAKGKVMMSSLDVSDAILLADQYSGVVIDNQVRYVWKRARDNYQETLPGMTADLTKVGSDYKERCLSIMLKKEGINISVSEL
;
A
#
# COMPACT_ATOMS: atom_id res chain seq x y z
N VAL A 1 2.94 -15.31 -5.96
CA VAL A 1 3.62 -14.84 -7.18
C VAL A 1 3.10 -13.44 -7.46
N GLN A 2 3.92 -12.42 -7.21
CA GLN A 2 3.53 -11.05 -7.55
C GLN A 2 3.93 -10.79 -9.01
N THR A 3 2.95 -10.54 -9.83
CA THR A 3 3.08 -10.25 -11.24
C THR A 3 2.22 -9.04 -11.57
N CYS A 4 2.70 -8.16 -12.42
CA CYS A 4 1.89 -7.09 -13.00
C CYS A 4 1.20 -7.65 -14.26
N ALA A 5 -0.13 -7.73 -14.23
CA ALA A 5 -0.95 -8.12 -15.37
C ALA A 5 -1.91 -6.99 -15.69
N LEU A 6 -2.03 -6.63 -16.96
CA LEU A 6 -2.90 -5.57 -17.43
C LEU A 6 -4.01 -6.16 -18.31
N PRO A 7 -5.25 -5.67 -18.18
CA PRO A 7 -6.25 -5.85 -19.23
C PRO A 7 -5.81 -5.02 -20.44
N ILE A 8 -5.50 -5.70 -21.54
CA ILE A 8 -5.26 -5.06 -22.83
C ILE A 8 -6.58 -5.04 -23.60
N SER A 9 -6.81 -3.98 -24.38
CA SER A 9 -7.96 -3.86 -25.25
C SER A 9 -8.21 -5.18 -26.03
N ASN A 10 -9.39 -5.73 -25.96
CA ASN A 10 -9.88 -7.02 -26.49
C ASN A 10 -10.01 -8.14 -25.46
N ASP A 11 -10.29 -7.80 -24.18
CA ASP A 11 -10.61 -8.76 -23.11
C ASP A 11 -9.49 -9.80 -22.81
N ALA A 12 -8.26 -9.54 -23.25
CA ALA A 12 -7.09 -10.38 -22.96
C ALA A 12 -6.23 -9.74 -21.85
N MET A 13 -5.73 -10.58 -20.94
CA MET A 13 -4.75 -10.16 -19.94
C MET A 13 -3.33 -10.37 -20.46
N ALA A 14 -2.43 -9.41 -20.21
CA ALA A 14 -1.02 -9.56 -20.51
C ALA A 14 -0.17 -9.42 -19.24
N LYS A 15 0.73 -10.38 -19.04
CA LYS A 15 1.73 -10.31 -17.98
C LYS A 15 2.94 -9.56 -18.51
N ILE A 16 3.26 -8.41 -17.94
CA ILE A 16 4.35 -7.53 -18.36
C ILE A 16 5.54 -7.49 -17.39
N PHE A 17 5.37 -7.96 -16.16
CA PHE A 17 6.41 -7.97 -15.16
C PHE A 17 6.28 -9.17 -14.22
N SER A 18 7.42 -9.74 -13.80
CA SER A 18 7.49 -10.75 -12.76
C SER A 18 8.90 -10.78 -12.16
N PHE A 19 9.02 -10.88 -10.85
CA PHE A 19 10.32 -11.10 -10.20
C PHE A 19 10.96 -12.44 -10.55
N ARG A 20 10.18 -13.43 -10.97
CA ARG A 20 10.73 -14.73 -11.41
C ARG A 20 11.35 -14.69 -12.81
N GLY A 21 11.27 -13.54 -13.50
CA GLY A 21 11.61 -13.46 -14.92
C GLY A 21 10.56 -14.15 -15.78
N PHE A 22 10.80 -14.16 -17.09
CA PHE A 22 9.91 -14.75 -18.07
C PHE A 22 10.43 -16.10 -18.57
N GLU A 23 11.73 -16.31 -18.45
CA GLU A 23 12.43 -17.50 -18.91
C GLU A 23 13.20 -18.13 -17.77
N GLY A 24 12.97 -19.40 -17.54
CA GLY A 24 13.88 -20.18 -16.78
C GLY A 24 13.48 -20.63 -15.41
N ILE A 25 14.13 -21.64 -15.04
CA ILE A 25 14.06 -22.36 -13.79
C ILE A 25 14.98 -21.62 -12.82
N ASP A 26 14.48 -20.57 -12.17
CA ASP A 26 15.16 -20.03 -11.00
C ASP A 26 14.50 -20.62 -9.76
N ASP A 27 15.16 -21.63 -9.18
CA ASP A 27 14.66 -22.39 -8.02
C ASP A 27 14.79 -21.64 -6.69
N ARG A 28 15.32 -20.40 -6.71
CA ARG A 28 15.44 -19.60 -5.53
C ARG A 28 14.06 -19.16 -5.03
N GLU A 29 13.84 -19.25 -3.74
CA GLU A 29 12.63 -18.74 -3.12
C GLU A 29 12.52 -17.21 -3.28
N ASN A 30 11.33 -16.73 -3.66
CA ASN A 30 11.06 -15.30 -3.66
C ASN A 30 10.65 -14.86 -2.25
N SER A 31 11.20 -13.76 -1.78
CA SER A 31 10.65 -13.08 -0.63
C SER A 31 9.24 -12.56 -0.95
N MET A 32 8.32 -12.63 0.00
CA MET A 32 7.00 -12.00 -0.08
C MET A 32 7.03 -10.55 0.41
N ASN A 33 8.21 -10.04 0.80
CA ASN A 33 8.39 -8.74 1.42
C ASN A 33 8.51 -7.63 0.36
N HIS A 34 7.61 -7.63 -0.60
CA HIS A 34 7.46 -6.57 -1.59
C HIS A 34 6.02 -6.45 -2.08
N ARG A 35 5.70 -5.32 -2.67
CA ARG A 35 4.40 -5.06 -3.32
C ARG A 35 4.61 -4.47 -4.70
N ILE A 36 3.64 -4.72 -5.56
CA ILE A 36 3.54 -4.10 -6.87
C ILE A 36 2.24 -3.29 -6.93
N ARG A 37 2.33 -2.04 -7.38
CA ARG A 37 1.18 -1.17 -7.53
C ARG A 37 1.21 -0.47 -8.87
N ILE A 38 0.12 -0.56 -9.62
CA ILE A 38 -0.07 0.20 -10.85
C ILE A 38 -0.41 1.64 -10.46
N LEU A 39 0.32 2.60 -11.02
CA LEU A 39 0.13 4.03 -10.78
C LEU A 39 -0.69 4.69 -11.88
N LYS A 40 -0.43 4.30 -13.14
CA LYS A 40 -1.08 4.89 -14.31
C LYS A 40 -1.11 3.91 -15.46
N VAL A 41 -2.19 3.92 -16.23
CA VAL A 41 -2.32 3.18 -17.49
C VAL A 41 -2.78 4.17 -18.54
N SER A 42 -2.10 4.20 -19.69
CA SER A 42 -2.47 5.03 -20.84
C SER A 42 -3.52 4.33 -21.70
N GLU A 43 -4.15 5.07 -22.61
CA GLU A 43 -5.09 4.51 -23.60
C GLU A 43 -4.44 3.48 -24.51
N THR A 44 -3.13 3.56 -24.72
CA THR A 44 -2.36 2.60 -25.54
C THR A 44 -1.94 1.36 -24.76
N GLY A 45 -2.17 1.31 -23.45
CA GLY A 45 -1.75 0.24 -22.55
C GLY A 45 -0.34 0.41 -21.97
N SER A 46 0.36 1.51 -22.27
CA SER A 46 1.61 1.84 -21.57
C SER A 46 1.33 2.15 -20.12
N THR A 47 2.21 1.70 -19.22
CA THR A 47 1.89 1.60 -17.79
C THR A 47 3.06 2.05 -16.94
N ASP A 48 2.77 2.95 -16.00
CA ASP A 48 3.66 3.27 -14.91
C ASP A 48 3.25 2.44 -13.68
N PHE A 49 4.19 1.73 -13.10
CA PHE A 49 3.97 0.95 -11.90
C PHE A 49 5.17 1.03 -10.96
N VAL A 50 4.93 0.74 -9.72
CA VAL A 50 5.96 0.74 -8.67
C VAL A 50 6.08 -0.63 -8.05
N VAL A 51 7.32 -1.01 -7.79
CA VAL A 51 7.67 -2.15 -6.95
C VAL A 51 8.34 -1.59 -5.71
N TYR A 52 7.87 -1.94 -4.53
CA TYR A 52 8.45 -1.46 -3.28
C TYR A 52 8.59 -2.56 -2.24
N GLY A 53 9.65 -2.50 -1.46
CA GLY A 53 10.04 -3.49 -0.49
C GLY A 53 11.38 -4.13 -0.80
N TYR A 54 11.55 -5.40 -0.41
CA TYR A 54 12.77 -6.16 -0.66
C TYR A 54 12.80 -6.69 -2.10
N MET A 55 13.87 -6.37 -2.83
CA MET A 55 14.05 -6.79 -4.22
C MET A 55 14.69 -8.17 -4.27
N SER A 56 13.87 -9.19 -4.55
CA SER A 56 14.34 -10.57 -4.60
C SER A 56 15.14 -10.89 -5.86
N ARG A 57 15.05 -10.05 -6.89
CA ARG A 57 15.62 -10.26 -8.22
C ARG A 57 15.89 -8.92 -8.91
N GLY A 58 16.69 -8.97 -9.97
CA GLY A 58 16.95 -7.83 -10.83
C GLY A 58 18.17 -7.04 -10.42
N SER A 59 18.26 -5.80 -10.91
CA SER A 59 19.42 -4.92 -10.71
C SER A 59 19.62 -4.48 -9.25
N HIS A 60 18.56 -4.51 -8.46
CA HIS A 60 18.56 -4.15 -7.04
C HIS A 60 18.37 -5.36 -6.14
N GLU A 61 18.75 -6.56 -6.62
CA GLU A 61 18.63 -7.79 -5.85
C GLU A 61 19.38 -7.67 -4.50
N GLY A 62 18.65 -7.99 -3.42
CA GLY A 62 19.18 -7.91 -2.06
C GLY A 62 19.00 -6.55 -1.39
N GLU A 63 18.47 -5.54 -2.08
CA GLU A 63 18.22 -4.22 -1.53
C GLU A 63 16.74 -4.04 -1.16
N VAL A 64 16.48 -3.08 -0.29
CA VAL A 64 15.13 -2.63 0.04
C VAL A 64 14.94 -1.23 -0.52
N GLY A 65 13.81 -1.00 -1.20
CA GLY A 65 13.56 0.31 -1.78
C GLY A 65 12.24 0.43 -2.52
N VAL A 66 12.14 1.51 -3.27
CA VAL A 66 11.02 1.82 -4.17
C VAL A 66 11.57 1.98 -5.59
N CYS A 67 11.10 1.15 -6.50
CA CYS A 67 11.47 1.19 -7.90
C CYS A 67 10.26 1.57 -8.76
N VAL A 68 10.35 2.65 -9.51
CA VAL A 68 9.32 3.07 -10.47
C VAL A 68 9.72 2.59 -11.84
N TYR A 69 8.80 1.86 -12.49
CA TYR A 69 8.96 1.32 -13.83
C TYR A 69 7.97 1.93 -14.80
N HIS A 70 8.43 2.14 -16.03
CA HIS A 70 7.59 2.44 -17.18
C HIS A 70 7.59 1.28 -18.17
N TYR A 71 6.43 0.76 -18.51
CA TYR A 71 6.24 -0.17 -19.61
C TYR A 71 5.67 0.56 -20.83
N ASP A 72 6.41 0.55 -21.94
CA ASP A 72 5.95 1.04 -23.24
C ASP A 72 5.31 -0.12 -24.00
N SER A 73 4.00 -0.04 -24.22
CA SER A 73 3.24 -1.08 -24.93
C SER A 73 3.52 -1.14 -26.43
N VAL A 74 3.96 -0.05 -27.04
CA VAL A 74 4.25 0.06 -28.48
C VAL A 74 5.63 -0.53 -28.79
N ALA A 75 6.63 -0.11 -28.02
CA ALA A 75 8.01 -0.60 -28.16
C ALA A 75 8.20 -1.98 -27.51
N ASN A 76 7.28 -2.43 -26.68
CA ASN A 76 7.39 -3.60 -25.81
C ASN A 76 8.69 -3.56 -24.99
N THR A 77 8.92 -2.43 -24.32
CA THR A 77 10.10 -2.20 -23.49
C THR A 77 9.69 -1.90 -22.05
N LEU A 78 10.51 -2.34 -21.11
CA LEU A 78 10.40 -2.04 -19.69
C LEU A 78 11.62 -1.23 -19.26
N GLU A 79 11.38 -0.06 -18.71
CA GLU A 79 12.40 0.88 -18.27
C GLU A 79 12.26 1.17 -16.78
N GLU A 80 13.37 1.12 -16.05
CA GLU A 80 13.45 1.61 -14.70
C GLU A 80 13.63 3.13 -14.72
N GLU A 81 12.67 3.87 -14.22
CA GLU A 81 12.73 5.32 -14.23
C GLU A 81 13.35 5.92 -12.97
N LEU A 82 13.16 5.25 -11.84
CA LEU A 82 13.60 5.77 -10.55
C LEU A 82 13.87 4.63 -9.57
N TRP A 83 14.98 4.69 -8.86
CA TRP A 83 15.29 3.87 -7.70
C TRP A 83 15.49 4.72 -6.45
N ILE A 84 14.78 4.39 -5.37
CA ILE A 84 14.88 5.03 -4.07
C ILE A 84 15.25 3.96 -3.05
N PRO A 85 16.54 3.87 -2.65
CA PRO A 85 16.97 2.90 -1.64
C PRO A 85 16.48 3.33 -0.25
N PHE A 86 16.15 2.34 0.59
CA PHE A 86 15.80 2.51 1.99
C PHE A 86 16.62 1.55 2.86
N SER A 87 17.02 2.02 4.03
CA SER A 87 17.64 1.20 5.08
C SER A 87 16.62 0.58 6.04
N LYS A 88 15.32 0.86 5.82
CA LYS A 88 14.19 0.39 6.62
C LYS A 88 13.70 -0.98 6.18
N SER A 89 13.03 -1.69 7.11
CA SER A 89 12.38 -2.96 6.76
C SER A 89 11.16 -2.77 5.84
N PHE A 90 10.75 -3.85 5.19
CA PHE A 90 9.59 -3.86 4.30
C PHE A 90 8.31 -3.43 5.03
N GLU A 91 8.08 -3.92 6.24
CA GLU A 91 6.87 -3.60 7.01
C GLU A 91 6.74 -2.09 7.27
N VAL A 92 7.86 -1.43 7.58
CA VAL A 92 7.88 0.03 7.76
C VAL A 92 7.62 0.74 6.44
N ILE A 93 8.25 0.30 5.35
CA ILE A 93 8.04 0.89 4.02
C ILE A 93 6.61 0.66 3.54
N GLU A 94 6.03 -0.52 3.75
CA GLU A 94 4.66 -0.83 3.35
C GLU A 94 3.67 0.11 4.05
N ASP A 95 3.85 0.34 5.34
CA ASP A 95 2.98 1.21 6.13
C ASP A 95 3.16 2.69 5.80
N GLU A 96 4.38 3.16 5.62
CA GLU A 96 4.69 4.57 5.35
C GLU A 96 4.47 4.95 3.88
N VAL A 97 5.10 4.22 2.97
CA VAL A 97 5.19 4.55 1.54
C VAL A 97 3.96 4.07 0.77
N GLY A 98 3.40 2.92 1.17
CA GLY A 98 2.25 2.32 0.50
C GLY A 98 0.98 3.19 0.51
N LYS A 99 0.86 4.17 1.41
CA LYS A 99 -0.33 5.01 1.55
C LYS A 99 -0.49 6.01 0.40
N VAL A 100 0.56 6.69 0.03
CA VAL A 100 0.52 7.77 -0.97
C VAL A 100 1.56 7.53 -2.06
N MET A 101 1.10 7.15 -3.24
CA MET A 101 1.92 7.03 -4.46
C MET A 101 1.09 7.44 -5.67
N TYR A 102 1.60 8.36 -6.47
CA TYR A 102 0.91 8.84 -7.66
C TYR A 102 1.92 9.35 -8.70
N VAL A 103 1.66 9.09 -9.99
CA VAL A 103 2.39 9.68 -11.12
C VAL A 103 1.42 10.49 -11.96
N ASN A 104 1.70 11.77 -12.14
CA ASN A 104 0.86 12.64 -12.95
C ASN A 104 1.28 12.62 -14.44
N LYS A 105 0.51 13.34 -15.27
CA LYS A 105 0.79 13.48 -16.71
C LYS A 105 2.09 14.20 -17.03
N ASN A 106 2.66 14.96 -16.09
CA ASN A 106 3.91 15.69 -16.25
C ASN A 106 5.12 14.89 -15.76
N ASN A 107 4.98 13.56 -15.57
CA ASN A 107 6.01 12.68 -15.04
C ASN A 107 6.53 13.10 -13.65
N GLN A 108 5.65 13.67 -12.82
CA GLN A 108 5.94 13.95 -11.43
C GLN A 108 5.45 12.77 -10.59
N PHE A 109 6.36 12.13 -9.86
CA PHE A 109 6.05 11.08 -8.90
C PHE A 109 5.89 11.69 -7.50
N PHE A 110 4.77 11.40 -6.88
CA PHE A 110 4.46 11.84 -5.52
C PHE A 110 4.47 10.65 -4.59
N MET A 111 5.10 10.81 -3.43
CA MET A 111 5.11 9.79 -2.38
C MET A 111 5.24 10.44 -1.00
N MET A 112 4.84 9.69 0.02
CA MET A 112 5.00 10.09 1.41
C MET A 112 5.90 9.10 2.13
N VAL A 113 6.87 9.62 2.89
CA VAL A 113 7.75 8.84 3.76
C VAL A 113 8.20 9.71 4.93
N ASP A 114 8.26 9.14 6.15
CA ASP A 114 8.64 9.86 7.40
C ASP A 114 7.84 11.15 7.65
N GLY A 115 6.57 11.18 7.26
CA GLY A 115 5.72 12.36 7.36
C GLY A 115 6.07 13.49 6.38
N ASP A 116 7.02 13.28 5.46
CA ASP A 116 7.34 14.22 4.39
C ASP A 116 6.66 13.78 3.09
N ILE A 117 6.02 14.72 2.40
CA ILE A 117 5.41 14.51 1.09
C ILE A 117 6.38 15.01 0.04
N PHE A 118 6.91 14.07 -0.75
CA PHE A 118 7.87 14.34 -1.81
C PHE A 118 7.18 14.43 -3.17
N GLN A 119 7.71 15.32 -4.00
CA GLN A 119 7.48 15.38 -5.43
C GLN A 119 8.82 15.16 -6.14
N ILE A 120 8.88 14.19 -7.02
CA ILE A 120 10.10 13.81 -7.74
C ILE A 120 9.80 13.85 -9.24
N ASP A 121 10.56 14.62 -9.96
CA ASP A 121 10.50 14.66 -11.42
C ASP A 121 11.21 13.43 -12.01
N LEU A 122 10.47 12.55 -12.67
CA LEU A 122 11.00 11.29 -13.20
C LEU A 122 11.99 11.47 -14.36
N ILE A 123 12.02 12.65 -15.00
CA ILE A 123 12.95 12.95 -16.07
C ILE A 123 14.26 13.51 -15.53
N THR A 124 14.18 14.52 -14.66
CA THR A 124 15.37 15.23 -14.15
C THR A 124 15.89 14.67 -12.82
N ARG A 125 15.13 13.80 -12.13
CA ARG A 125 15.40 13.24 -10.79
C ARG A 125 15.48 14.29 -9.69
N LYS A 126 15.03 15.50 -9.97
CA LYS A 126 14.95 16.55 -8.94
C LYS A 126 13.81 16.25 -7.99
N LYS A 127 14.11 16.31 -6.70
CA LYS A 127 13.13 16.17 -5.63
C LYS A 127 12.80 17.52 -5.01
N SER A 128 11.55 17.71 -4.62
CA SER A 128 11.07 18.79 -3.78
C SER A 128 10.18 18.22 -2.67
N ILE A 129 10.05 18.97 -1.59
CA ILE A 129 9.20 18.61 -0.46
C ILE A 129 8.00 19.53 -0.46
N LEU A 130 6.79 18.98 -0.58
CA LEU A 130 5.53 19.73 -0.54
C LEU A 130 5.09 20.01 0.90
N ALA A 131 5.33 19.06 1.81
CA ALA A 131 5.06 19.21 3.24
C ALA A 131 6.04 18.35 4.03
N SER A 132 6.38 18.79 5.25
CA SER A 132 7.27 18.06 6.16
C SER A 132 6.63 17.88 7.53
N GLY A 133 6.92 16.74 8.17
CA GLY A 133 6.50 16.45 9.53
C GLY A 133 4.99 16.28 9.68
N VAL A 134 4.30 15.82 8.64
CA VAL A 134 2.87 15.54 8.67
C VAL A 134 2.61 14.32 9.54
N GLY A 135 1.90 14.49 10.65
CA GLY A 135 1.56 13.41 11.57
C GLY A 135 0.54 12.44 10.99
N GLU A 136 0.41 11.26 11.60
CA GLU A 136 -0.38 10.16 11.06
C GLU A 136 -1.87 10.51 10.84
N ASN A 137 -2.48 11.26 11.76
CA ASN A 137 -3.89 11.67 11.65
C ASN A 137 -4.09 13.06 11.05
N TRP A 138 -3.03 13.65 10.45
CA TRP A 138 -3.05 15.02 9.95
C TRP A 138 -3.35 15.13 8.46
N TYR A 139 -3.51 14.01 7.78
CA TYR A 139 -3.71 13.98 6.34
C TYR A 139 -4.80 13.01 5.92
N ALA A 140 -5.29 13.22 4.72
CA ALA A 140 -6.17 12.32 4.01
C ALA A 140 -5.81 12.32 2.52
N PHE A 141 -6.11 11.23 1.82
CA PHE A 141 -5.88 11.12 0.37
C PHE A 141 -7.07 10.48 -0.33
N SER A 142 -7.25 10.83 -1.59
CA SER A 142 -8.32 10.27 -2.41
C SER A 142 -8.02 8.82 -2.80
N LYS A 143 -9.05 8.00 -3.06
CA LYS A 143 -8.91 6.58 -3.41
C LYS A 143 -7.93 6.33 -4.58
N GLY A 144 -7.89 7.24 -5.57
CA GLY A 144 -6.92 7.19 -6.68
C GLY A 144 -5.60 7.91 -6.41
N ASN A 145 -5.34 8.39 -5.19
CA ASN A 145 -4.17 9.15 -4.78
C ASN A 145 -3.88 10.42 -5.61
N SER A 146 -4.82 10.90 -6.41
CA SER A 146 -4.64 12.12 -7.19
C SER A 146 -4.77 13.41 -6.37
N ARG A 147 -5.32 13.33 -5.16
CA ARG A 147 -5.51 14.46 -4.24
C ARG A 147 -5.09 14.07 -2.82
N ILE A 148 -4.41 14.98 -2.15
CA ILE A 148 -4.03 14.85 -0.74
C ILE A 148 -4.38 16.14 0.00
N ALA A 149 -4.83 16.01 1.25
CA ALA A 149 -5.07 17.11 2.16
C ALA A 149 -4.30 16.88 3.46
N TRP A 150 -3.72 17.95 4.03
CA TRP A 150 -3.02 17.87 5.31
C TRP A 150 -3.20 19.14 6.13
N ILE A 151 -3.06 19.02 7.46
CA ILE A 151 -3.01 20.17 8.34
C ILE A 151 -1.66 20.88 8.11
N SER A 152 -1.71 22.13 7.70
CA SER A 152 -0.51 22.95 7.43
C SER A 152 -0.18 23.93 8.56
N LYS A 153 -1.13 24.16 9.49
CA LYS A 153 -0.91 24.96 10.71
C LYS A 153 -1.61 24.28 11.89
N GLY A 154 -0.84 23.96 12.92
CA GLY A 154 -1.28 23.21 14.08
C GLY A 154 -1.03 21.72 13.94
N ASP A 155 -1.73 20.92 14.72
CA ASP A 155 -1.71 19.45 14.74
C ASP A 155 -3.15 18.89 14.61
N GLU A 156 -3.33 17.59 14.81
CA GLU A 156 -4.64 16.93 14.67
C GLU A 156 -5.75 17.54 15.58
N ASN A 157 -5.37 18.16 16.69
CA ASN A 157 -6.28 18.73 17.69
C ASN A 157 -6.26 20.27 17.74
N THR A 158 -5.32 20.91 17.06
CA THR A 158 -5.13 22.36 17.04
C THR A 158 -5.11 22.96 15.65
N GLY A 159 -5.44 22.15 14.63
CA GLY A 159 -5.37 22.54 13.22
C GLY A 159 -6.22 23.76 12.90
N THR A 160 -5.59 24.79 12.33
CA THR A 160 -6.25 26.04 11.91
C THR A 160 -6.21 26.26 10.40
N GLN A 161 -5.41 25.48 9.68
CA GLN A 161 -5.32 25.54 8.23
C GLN A 161 -5.11 24.15 7.64
N ILE A 162 -5.86 23.83 6.59
CA ILE A 162 -5.68 22.64 5.77
C ILE A 162 -5.22 23.08 4.38
N LYS A 163 -4.21 22.40 3.85
CA LYS A 163 -3.82 22.47 2.45
C LYS A 163 -4.37 21.24 1.72
N LEU A 164 -5.01 21.49 0.60
CA LEU A 164 -5.55 20.47 -0.30
C LEU A 164 -4.80 20.58 -1.62
N PHE A 165 -4.07 19.56 -2.00
CA PHE A 165 -3.23 19.55 -3.19
C PHE A 165 -3.76 18.55 -4.23
N ASP A 166 -3.96 19.03 -5.45
CA ASP A 166 -4.30 18.23 -6.62
C ASP A 166 -3.01 17.87 -7.35
N MET A 167 -2.56 16.61 -7.21
CA MET A 167 -1.29 16.13 -7.75
C MET A 167 -1.30 16.08 -9.28
N GLU A 168 -2.47 15.87 -9.90
CA GLU A 168 -2.58 15.85 -11.37
C GLU A 168 -2.41 17.25 -11.97
N LYS A 169 -2.95 18.26 -11.30
CA LYS A 169 -2.90 19.65 -11.76
C LYS A 169 -1.75 20.46 -11.14
N GLU A 170 -1.09 19.90 -10.14
CA GLU A 170 -0.07 20.56 -9.31
C GLU A 170 -0.57 21.89 -8.71
N LYS A 171 -1.81 21.86 -8.19
CA LYS A 171 -2.47 23.04 -7.64
C LYS A 171 -2.84 22.85 -6.18
N GLU A 172 -2.52 23.85 -5.39
CA GLU A 172 -2.86 23.93 -3.97
C GLU A 172 -4.13 24.75 -3.78
N PHE A 173 -4.95 24.33 -2.83
CA PHE A 173 -6.09 25.05 -2.31
C PHE A 173 -5.99 25.06 -0.78
N VAL A 174 -6.27 26.22 -0.17
CA VAL A 174 -6.13 26.43 1.28
C VAL A 174 -7.49 26.63 1.91
N ILE A 175 -7.71 26.00 3.04
CA ILE A 175 -8.89 26.13 3.87
C ILE A 175 -8.43 26.66 5.23
N ASP A 176 -8.87 27.86 5.58
CA ASP A 176 -8.59 28.45 6.87
C ASP A 176 -9.79 28.31 7.82
N ALA A 177 -9.51 27.97 9.08
CA ALA A 177 -10.50 28.01 10.15
C ALA A 177 -10.87 29.46 10.47
N LYS A 178 -12.11 29.69 10.87
CA LYS A 178 -12.51 30.99 11.42
C LYS A 178 -11.94 31.19 12.82
N ALA A 179 -11.93 32.42 13.29
CA ALA A 179 -11.51 32.72 14.66
C ALA A 179 -12.32 31.89 15.69
N GLY A 180 -11.61 31.21 16.58
CA GLY A 180 -12.22 30.32 17.58
C GLY A 180 -12.62 28.93 17.06
N GLU A 181 -12.28 28.60 15.80
CA GLU A 181 -12.52 27.30 15.21
C GLU A 181 -11.23 26.53 14.97
N LEU A 182 -11.34 25.21 14.97
CA LEU A 182 -10.30 24.24 14.59
C LEU A 182 -10.85 23.36 13.48
N ILE A 183 -9.98 22.97 12.56
CA ILE A 183 -10.34 22.13 11.41
C ILE A 183 -9.38 20.97 11.26
N ARG A 184 -9.90 19.83 10.78
CA ARG A 184 -9.08 18.67 10.44
C ARG A 184 -9.60 17.93 9.21
N PRO A 185 -8.72 17.32 8.41
CA PRO A 185 -9.13 16.43 7.33
C PRO A 185 -9.78 15.17 7.93
N THR A 186 -10.85 14.68 7.33
CA THR A 186 -11.51 13.44 7.76
C THR A 186 -11.48 12.35 6.68
N GLY A 187 -11.29 12.71 5.41
CA GLY A 187 -11.17 11.76 4.33
C GLY A 187 -11.58 12.30 2.97
N PHE A 188 -11.76 11.37 2.04
CA PHE A 188 -12.27 11.64 0.70
C PHE A 188 -13.36 10.63 0.33
N LEU A 189 -14.46 11.12 -0.21
CA LEU A 189 -15.43 10.30 -0.91
C LEU A 189 -15.16 10.41 -2.41
N LYS A 190 -14.54 9.40 -3.01
CA LYS A 190 -13.95 9.48 -4.35
C LYS A 190 -12.90 10.61 -4.42
N ASN A 191 -13.20 11.69 -5.13
CA ASN A 191 -12.35 12.89 -5.25
C ASN A 191 -12.87 14.10 -4.45
N ASP A 192 -13.98 13.95 -3.74
CA ASP A 192 -14.53 15.02 -2.91
C ASP A 192 -13.89 14.97 -1.52
N PHE A 193 -13.29 16.07 -1.11
CA PHE A 193 -12.60 16.21 0.16
C PHE A 193 -13.57 16.52 1.29
N ILE A 194 -13.40 15.84 2.42
CA ILE A 194 -14.23 15.97 3.60
C ILE A 194 -13.37 16.46 4.77
N TYR A 195 -13.85 17.49 5.45
CA TYR A 195 -13.19 18.03 6.63
C TYR A 195 -14.18 18.37 7.72
N GLY A 196 -13.72 18.31 8.96
CA GLY A 196 -14.50 18.63 10.13
C GLY A 196 -14.08 19.96 10.75
N THR A 197 -15.04 20.68 11.32
CA THR A 197 -14.84 21.93 12.07
C THR A 197 -15.36 21.78 13.49
N ALA A 198 -14.53 22.10 14.49
CA ALA A 198 -14.90 22.14 15.91
C ALA A 198 -14.71 23.54 16.49
N LYS A 199 -15.43 23.85 17.57
CA LYS A 199 -15.15 25.04 18.38
C LYS A 199 -13.96 24.75 19.29
N LYS A 200 -13.00 25.65 19.35
CA LYS A 200 -11.76 25.49 20.13
C LYS A 200 -12.06 25.21 21.63
N GLU A 201 -13.05 25.91 22.19
CA GLU A 201 -13.45 25.72 23.58
C GLU A 201 -14.16 24.38 23.88
N GLN A 202 -14.58 23.67 22.84
CA GLN A 202 -15.26 22.37 22.95
C GLN A 202 -14.32 21.17 22.78
N VAL A 203 -13.10 21.40 22.33
CA VAL A 203 -12.08 20.34 22.25
C VAL A 203 -11.51 20.09 23.63
N ILE A 204 -11.63 18.86 24.12
CA ILE A 204 -11.31 18.48 25.50
C ILE A 204 -10.30 17.35 25.47
N THR A 205 -9.20 17.51 26.19
CA THR A 205 -8.23 16.44 26.44
C THR A 205 -8.37 15.96 27.88
N ASP A 206 -8.54 14.66 28.06
CA ASP A 206 -8.64 14.04 29.39
C ASP A 206 -7.26 13.90 30.06
N GLY A 207 -7.25 13.49 31.34
CA GLY A 207 -6.02 13.29 32.09
C GLY A 207 -5.14 12.13 31.58
N ALA A 208 -5.65 11.28 30.69
CA ALA A 208 -4.92 10.19 30.03
C ALA A 208 -4.34 10.62 28.67
N GLY A 209 -4.62 11.86 28.22
CA GLY A 209 -4.16 12.38 26.94
C GLY A 209 -5.10 12.11 25.76
N ASN A 210 -6.27 11.48 25.99
CA ASN A 210 -7.23 11.27 24.90
C ASN A 210 -7.98 12.57 24.62
N THR A 211 -8.03 12.96 23.33
CA THR A 211 -8.68 14.20 22.92
C THR A 211 -10.00 13.91 22.23
N LEU A 212 -11.08 14.47 22.77
CA LEU A 212 -12.38 14.54 22.10
C LEU A 212 -12.40 15.79 21.21
N PHE A 213 -12.59 15.60 19.92
CA PHE A 213 -12.69 16.67 18.93
C PHE A 213 -14.12 16.70 18.37
N PRO A 214 -15.06 17.41 19.03
CA PRO A 214 -16.48 17.39 18.66
C PRO A 214 -16.76 18.36 17.51
N MET A 215 -16.80 17.83 16.29
CA MET A 215 -17.05 18.61 15.08
C MET A 215 -18.54 18.97 14.99
N TYR A 216 -18.85 20.23 15.08
CA TYR A 216 -20.23 20.73 14.92
C TYR A 216 -20.62 20.81 13.43
N LYS A 217 -19.64 20.86 12.53
CA LYS A 217 -19.84 20.97 11.09
C LYS A 217 -18.90 20.02 10.32
N ILE A 218 -19.43 19.35 9.30
CA ILE A 218 -18.66 18.63 8.28
C ILE A 218 -18.86 19.32 6.94
N GLY A 219 -17.77 19.75 6.30
CA GLY A 219 -17.75 20.35 4.97
C GLY A 219 -17.29 19.38 3.91
N ILE A 220 -17.89 19.44 2.72
CA ILE A 220 -17.54 18.62 1.56
C ILE A 220 -17.17 19.55 0.40
N ILE A 221 -15.94 19.39 -0.11
CA ILE A 221 -15.37 20.18 -1.19
C ILE A 221 -15.11 19.28 -2.40
N ASN A 222 -15.68 19.64 -3.55
CA ASN A 222 -15.54 18.87 -4.77
C ASN A 222 -14.15 19.00 -5.44
N ASN A 223 -13.97 18.29 -6.56
CA ASN A 223 -12.72 18.33 -7.35
C ASN A 223 -12.43 19.68 -8.04
N LYS A 224 -13.37 20.64 -8.00
CA LYS A 224 -13.18 22.03 -8.45
C LYS A 224 -12.89 23.01 -7.30
N ASN A 225 -12.61 22.45 -6.11
CA ASN A 225 -12.38 23.22 -4.87
C ASN A 225 -13.55 24.12 -4.44
N LYS A 226 -14.77 23.68 -4.76
CA LYS A 226 -15.99 24.35 -4.34
C LYS A 226 -16.68 23.53 -3.25
N GLU A 227 -17.08 24.18 -2.16
CA GLU A 227 -17.91 23.56 -1.14
C GLU A 227 -19.30 23.26 -1.72
N ILE A 228 -19.68 21.98 -1.71
CA ILE A 228 -20.92 21.48 -2.33
C ILE A 228 -21.95 21.08 -1.28
N LYS A 229 -21.51 20.74 -0.08
CA LYS A 229 -22.40 20.33 0.99
C LYS A 229 -21.78 20.66 2.36
N GLN A 230 -22.64 21.04 3.28
CA GLN A 230 -22.33 21.14 4.70
C GLN A 230 -23.32 20.27 5.48
N TYR A 231 -22.80 19.55 6.46
CA TYR A 231 -23.61 18.87 7.46
C TYR A 231 -23.43 19.60 8.78
N GLU A 232 -24.53 20.06 9.35
CA GLU A 232 -24.62 20.68 10.65
C GLU A 232 -25.95 20.30 11.27
N LYS A 233 -25.97 19.83 12.51
CA LYS A 233 -27.20 19.41 13.19
C LYS A 233 -27.16 19.90 14.63
N ALA A 234 -28.09 20.79 14.97
CA ALA A 234 -28.16 21.39 16.28
C ALA A 234 -28.23 20.34 17.40
N GLY A 235 -27.40 20.49 18.43
CA GLY A 235 -27.32 19.58 19.58
C GLY A 235 -26.51 18.31 19.33
N TYR A 236 -25.98 18.09 18.14
CA TYR A 236 -25.15 16.94 17.79
C TYR A 236 -23.76 17.37 17.32
N PHE A 237 -22.77 16.56 17.67
CA PHE A 237 -21.37 16.75 17.27
C PHE A 237 -20.84 15.45 16.69
N VAL A 238 -20.09 15.55 15.59
CA VAL A 238 -19.45 14.41 14.95
C VAL A 238 -18.09 14.17 15.60
N THR A 239 -17.82 12.96 16.04
CA THR A 239 -16.55 12.56 16.66
C THR A 239 -15.72 11.62 15.79
N GLY A 240 -16.37 10.93 14.85
CA GLY A 240 -15.74 10.04 13.91
C GLY A 240 -16.41 10.10 12.54
N VAL A 241 -15.62 9.94 11.48
CA VAL A 241 -16.09 9.87 10.10
C VAL A 241 -15.49 8.63 9.47
N THR A 242 -16.35 7.73 9.00
CA THR A 242 -15.94 6.55 8.22
C THR A 242 -16.56 6.66 6.83
N ILE A 243 -15.78 6.37 5.80
CA ILE A 243 -16.19 6.58 4.40
C ILE A 243 -16.08 5.24 3.68
N ASP A 244 -17.18 4.81 3.10
CA ASP A 244 -17.21 3.73 2.11
C ASP A 244 -17.35 4.31 0.69
N ASP A 245 -17.58 3.46 -0.32
CA ASP A 245 -17.61 3.88 -1.72
C ASP A 245 -18.69 4.92 -2.05
N TYR A 246 -19.77 5.01 -1.26
CA TYR A 246 -20.94 5.85 -1.55
C TYR A 246 -21.48 6.63 -0.36
N THR A 247 -21.02 6.31 0.85
CA THR A 247 -21.64 6.79 2.07
C THR A 247 -20.58 7.30 3.04
N ILE A 248 -20.88 8.42 3.67
CA ILE A 248 -20.12 8.97 4.78
C ILE A 248 -20.91 8.67 6.05
N HIS A 249 -20.37 7.84 6.93
CA HIS A 249 -20.94 7.49 8.23
C HIS A 249 -20.39 8.45 9.28
N LEU A 250 -21.28 8.99 10.10
CA LEU A 250 -20.96 10.00 11.10
C LEU A 250 -21.28 9.43 12.49
N SER A 251 -20.24 9.09 13.24
CA SER A 251 -20.36 8.77 14.68
C SER A 251 -20.57 10.06 15.45
N ARG A 252 -21.62 10.15 16.26
CA ARG A 252 -22.06 11.39 16.90
C ARG A 252 -22.14 11.28 18.41
N VAL A 253 -22.02 12.45 19.03
CA VAL A 253 -22.33 12.68 20.44
C VAL A 253 -23.31 13.84 20.58
N SER A 254 -24.05 13.87 21.69
CA SER A 254 -24.89 14.99 22.12
C SER A 254 -24.49 15.42 23.52
N ILE A 255 -24.85 16.62 23.93
CA ILE A 255 -24.60 17.09 25.29
C ILE A 255 -25.85 16.83 26.16
N THR A 256 -25.68 16.04 27.23
CA THR A 256 -26.71 15.77 28.23
C THR A 256 -26.11 16.05 29.61
N ASN A 257 -26.76 16.91 30.36
CA ASN A 257 -26.29 17.33 31.69
C ASN A 257 -24.85 17.84 31.73
N GLY A 258 -24.42 18.55 30.64
CA GLY A 258 -23.08 19.11 30.55
C GLY A 258 -21.99 18.12 30.12
N SER A 259 -22.34 16.86 29.82
CA SER A 259 -21.42 15.81 29.39
C SER A 259 -21.74 15.32 27.97
N TYR A 260 -20.73 14.94 27.22
CA TYR A 260 -20.92 14.30 25.93
C TYR A 260 -21.38 12.86 26.10
N VAL A 261 -22.47 12.50 25.44
CA VAL A 261 -23.07 11.16 25.44
C VAL A 261 -23.18 10.66 24.02
N ILE A 262 -22.87 9.39 23.79
CA ILE A 262 -22.99 8.76 22.46
C ILE A 262 -24.41 8.91 21.95
N ALA A 263 -24.56 9.38 20.73
CA ALA A 263 -25.83 9.56 20.05
C ALA A 263 -25.94 8.61 18.84
N THR A 264 -27.14 8.51 18.29
CA THR A 264 -27.38 7.72 17.07
C THR A 264 -26.50 8.22 15.91
N GLU A 265 -25.89 7.32 15.20
CA GLU A 265 -25.13 7.62 13.97
C GLU A 265 -26.01 8.28 12.92
N ASP A 266 -25.40 9.03 12.03
CA ASP A 266 -26.05 9.63 10.86
C ASP A 266 -25.21 9.36 9.61
N THR A 267 -25.82 9.53 8.44
CA THR A 267 -25.17 9.24 7.18
C THR A 267 -25.38 10.35 6.14
N ILE A 268 -24.35 10.57 5.32
CA ILE A 268 -24.45 11.40 4.13
C ILE A 268 -24.24 10.48 2.92
N MET A 269 -25.30 10.28 2.13
CA MET A 269 -25.22 9.48 0.91
C MET A 269 -24.87 10.37 -0.28
N ASN A 270 -24.00 9.85 -1.14
CA ASN A 270 -23.79 10.38 -2.48
C ASN A 270 -24.65 9.52 -3.43
N GLN A 271 -25.56 10.15 -4.17
CA GLN A 271 -26.32 9.42 -5.19
C GLN A 271 -25.35 8.94 -6.27
N ALA A 272 -25.31 7.62 -6.46
CA ALA A 272 -24.36 6.94 -7.30
C ALA A 272 -24.43 7.40 -8.76
N GLY A 273 -23.31 7.80 -9.31
CA GLY A 273 -23.06 7.66 -10.74
C GLY A 273 -22.73 6.20 -11.05
N ASP A 274 -22.84 5.81 -12.31
CA ASP A 274 -22.62 4.46 -12.81
C ASP A 274 -21.42 3.76 -12.15
N THR A 275 -21.68 2.56 -11.66
CA THR A 275 -20.68 1.72 -11.00
C THR A 275 -19.79 1.10 -12.08
N ILE A 276 -18.69 1.76 -12.40
CA ILE A 276 -17.62 1.08 -13.13
C ILE A 276 -16.95 0.19 -12.08
N TYR A 277 -17.12 -1.11 -12.21
CA TYR A 277 -16.40 -2.08 -11.40
C TYR A 277 -14.93 -2.10 -11.87
N PRO A 278 -14.01 -1.51 -11.14
CA PRO A 278 -12.59 -1.62 -11.49
C PRO A 278 -12.16 -3.08 -11.34
N VAL A 279 -11.14 -3.46 -12.07
CA VAL A 279 -10.44 -4.71 -11.79
C VAL A 279 -9.90 -4.63 -10.37
N MET A 280 -10.37 -5.53 -9.50
CA MET A 280 -9.94 -5.61 -8.12
C MET A 280 -9.07 -6.84 -7.90
N SER A 281 -8.07 -6.73 -7.05
CA SER A 281 -7.32 -7.88 -6.56
C SER A 281 -7.78 -8.23 -5.17
N GLU A 282 -8.13 -9.48 -4.95
CA GLU A 282 -8.43 -10.00 -3.62
C GLU A 282 -7.41 -11.05 -3.22
N THR A 283 -7.07 -11.06 -1.94
CA THR A 283 -6.20 -12.07 -1.34
C THR A 283 -7.04 -12.93 -0.41
N PHE A 284 -6.97 -14.23 -0.58
CA PHE A 284 -7.66 -15.15 0.30
C PHE A 284 -6.74 -16.33 0.68
N PHE A 285 -7.05 -16.91 1.83
CA PHE A 285 -6.34 -18.07 2.33
C PHE A 285 -7.06 -19.35 1.94
N THR A 286 -6.29 -20.34 1.53
CA THR A 286 -6.79 -21.70 1.35
C THR A 286 -5.98 -22.67 2.20
N PRO A 287 -6.56 -23.82 2.63
CA PRO A 287 -5.82 -24.81 3.40
C PRO A 287 -4.59 -25.39 2.68
N ILE A 288 -4.60 -25.36 1.35
CA ILE A 288 -3.54 -25.92 0.50
C ILE A 288 -2.53 -24.84 0.12
N LYS A 289 -3.02 -23.62 -0.15
CA LYS A 289 -2.20 -22.45 -0.50
C LYS A 289 -2.41 -21.42 0.58
N GLN A 290 -1.36 -21.05 1.32
CA GLN A 290 -1.46 -20.10 2.42
C GLN A 290 -2.02 -18.75 1.96
N THR A 291 -1.61 -18.28 0.79
CA THR A 291 -2.10 -17.04 0.22
C THR A 291 -2.34 -17.21 -1.28
N GLN A 292 -3.51 -16.82 -1.73
CA GLN A 292 -3.87 -16.81 -3.13
C GLN A 292 -4.39 -15.41 -3.50
N VAL A 293 -3.89 -14.84 -4.59
CA VAL A 293 -4.36 -13.56 -5.13
C VAL A 293 -5.18 -13.86 -6.37
N GLN A 294 -6.40 -13.32 -6.44
CA GLN A 294 -7.24 -13.38 -7.62
C GLN A 294 -7.59 -11.97 -8.12
N LEU A 295 -7.78 -11.85 -9.42
CA LEU A 295 -8.31 -10.65 -10.03
C LEU A 295 -9.81 -10.83 -10.24
N ILE A 296 -10.60 -9.89 -9.73
CA ILE A 296 -12.04 -9.81 -9.95
C ILE A 296 -12.26 -8.75 -11.01
N MET A 297 -12.82 -9.15 -12.13
CA MET A 297 -13.14 -8.26 -13.25
C MET A 297 -14.64 -8.06 -13.33
N GLY A 298 -15.07 -6.83 -13.64
CA GLY A 298 -16.50 -6.48 -13.73
C GLY A 298 -17.21 -7.17 -14.90
N GLU A 299 -16.46 -7.57 -15.93
CA GLU A 299 -16.94 -8.37 -17.07
C GLU A 299 -16.08 -9.63 -17.21
N ALA A 300 -16.66 -10.71 -17.67
CA ALA A 300 -15.93 -11.96 -17.92
C ALA A 300 -14.85 -11.73 -18.99
N ALA A 301 -13.61 -12.06 -18.67
CA ALA A 301 -12.55 -12.07 -19.66
C ALA A 301 -12.85 -13.15 -20.71
N LYS A 302 -12.71 -12.82 -21.98
CA LYS A 302 -12.92 -13.77 -23.09
C LYS A 302 -11.83 -14.83 -23.16
N ASP A 303 -10.64 -14.51 -22.62
CA ASP A 303 -9.49 -15.40 -22.61
C ASP A 303 -9.15 -15.79 -21.15
N GLU A 304 -9.20 -17.08 -20.85
CA GLU A 304 -8.87 -17.62 -19.52
C GLU A 304 -7.35 -17.69 -19.28
N THR A 305 -6.54 -17.59 -20.35
CA THR A 305 -5.08 -17.66 -20.28
C THR A 305 -4.47 -16.29 -20.52
N PRO A 306 -3.73 -15.73 -19.54
CA PRO A 306 -3.08 -14.44 -19.74
C PRO A 306 -1.98 -14.55 -20.79
N LYS A 307 -1.93 -13.61 -21.72
CA LYS A 307 -0.84 -13.46 -22.65
C LYS A 307 0.42 -13.07 -21.89
N ILE A 308 1.50 -13.83 -22.07
CA ILE A 308 2.80 -13.49 -21.50
C ILE A 308 3.52 -12.62 -22.52
N LEU A 309 3.80 -11.37 -22.16
CA LEU A 309 4.67 -10.48 -22.92
C LEU A 309 6.05 -10.55 -22.28
N THR A 310 7.09 -10.55 -23.12
CA THR A 310 8.50 -10.47 -22.69
C THR A 310 9.06 -9.12 -23.13
N PRO A 311 8.87 -8.06 -22.33
CA PRO A 311 9.42 -6.76 -22.69
C PRO A 311 10.95 -6.80 -22.62
N LYS A 312 11.58 -6.06 -23.51
CA LYS A 312 13.02 -5.84 -23.45
C LYS A 312 13.32 -4.85 -22.35
N MET A 313 14.17 -5.25 -21.40
CA MET A 313 14.68 -4.31 -20.38
C MET A 313 15.58 -3.27 -21.06
N VAL A 314 15.31 -2.01 -20.78
CA VAL A 314 16.19 -0.90 -21.16
C VAL A 314 17.35 -0.85 -20.15
N ALA A 315 18.57 -0.61 -20.63
CA ALA A 315 19.75 -0.51 -19.78
C ALA A 315 19.56 0.58 -18.72
N ILE A 316 19.87 0.22 -17.47
CA ILE A 316 19.71 1.12 -16.32
C ILE A 316 20.86 2.12 -16.28
N ASP A 317 20.54 3.38 -16.14
CA ASP A 317 21.50 4.43 -15.81
C ASP A 317 21.59 4.61 -14.29
N LYS A 318 22.79 4.53 -13.72
CA LYS A 318 23.05 4.76 -12.28
C LYS A 318 22.59 6.13 -11.80
N ALA A 319 22.42 7.11 -12.71
CA ALA A 319 21.91 8.44 -12.38
C ALA A 319 20.43 8.47 -11.92
N ARG A 320 19.72 7.34 -12.00
CA ARG A 320 18.29 7.23 -11.60
C ARG A 320 18.06 7.03 -10.12
N VAL A 321 19.10 6.99 -9.33
CA VAL A 321 19.00 6.83 -7.86
C VAL A 321 18.71 8.15 -7.18
N VAL A 322 17.66 8.19 -6.34
CA VAL A 322 17.31 9.33 -5.48
C VAL A 322 17.23 8.87 -4.03
N SER A 323 18.04 9.45 -3.15
CA SER A 323 17.97 9.18 -1.70
C SER A 323 16.97 10.12 -1.03
N LEU A 324 16.05 9.58 -0.24
CA LEU A 324 15.06 10.33 0.55
C LEU A 324 15.29 10.24 2.04
N GLU A 325 16.02 9.23 2.52
CA GLU A 325 16.19 9.00 3.95
C GLU A 325 16.91 10.16 4.65
N LYS A 326 16.42 10.48 5.83
CA LYS A 326 17.08 11.32 6.81
C LYS A 326 18.03 10.44 7.61
N LYS A 327 19.27 10.89 7.81
CA LYS A 327 20.33 10.10 8.51
C LYS A 327 20.06 9.79 10.00
N GLU A 328 18.89 10.10 10.54
CA GLU A 328 18.64 10.11 11.98
C GLU A 328 17.89 8.89 12.55
N THR A 329 17.46 7.96 11.74
CA THR A 329 16.71 6.78 12.24
C THR A 329 17.65 5.62 12.49
N LEU A 330 18.08 5.47 13.74
CA LEU A 330 19.04 4.44 14.19
C LEU A 330 18.35 3.12 14.58
N THR A 331 17.46 2.59 13.72
CA THR A 331 17.01 1.22 13.90
C THR A 331 18.15 0.26 13.58
N LYS A 332 18.48 -0.62 14.51
CA LYS A 332 19.51 -1.63 14.33
C LYS A 332 18.88 -2.97 14.03
N TYR A 333 19.35 -3.62 12.98
CA TYR A 333 18.86 -4.90 12.51
C TYR A 333 19.87 -6.00 12.83
N TYR A 334 19.39 -7.18 13.19
CA TYR A 334 20.20 -8.33 13.57
C TYR A 334 19.85 -9.50 12.69
N ALA A 335 20.82 -9.99 11.92
CA ALA A 335 20.70 -11.27 11.24
C ALA A 335 20.95 -12.41 12.23
N TYR A 336 19.95 -13.26 12.44
CA TYR A 336 20.00 -14.40 13.33
C TYR A 336 19.90 -15.70 12.54
N ALA A 337 20.92 -16.54 12.60
CA ALA A 337 20.96 -17.84 11.96
C ALA A 337 21.84 -18.81 12.76
N LYS A 338 21.65 -20.11 12.57
CA LYS A 338 22.44 -21.16 13.24
C LYS A 338 22.50 -20.99 14.76
N GLY A 339 21.40 -20.51 15.38
CA GLY A 339 21.29 -20.34 16.82
C GLY A 339 22.03 -19.13 17.41
N LYS A 340 22.51 -18.18 16.59
CA LYS A 340 23.23 -16.99 17.07
C LYS A 340 23.01 -15.77 16.19
N VAL A 341 23.30 -14.60 16.73
CA VAL A 341 23.39 -13.37 15.94
C VAL A 341 24.64 -13.45 15.06
N MET A 342 24.46 -13.42 13.76
CA MET A 342 25.54 -13.49 12.78
C MET A 342 26.11 -12.11 12.47
N MET A 343 25.25 -11.08 12.43
CA MET A 343 25.61 -9.71 12.12
C MET A 343 24.59 -8.74 12.72
N SER A 344 25.01 -7.49 12.93
CA SER A 344 24.12 -6.37 13.16
C SER A 344 24.49 -5.23 12.22
N SER A 345 23.49 -4.59 11.60
CA SER A 345 23.64 -3.46 10.67
C SER A 345 22.59 -2.38 10.96
N LEU A 346 22.87 -1.16 10.55
CA LEU A 346 21.88 -0.08 10.47
C LEU A 346 21.12 -0.14 9.15
N ASP A 347 21.65 -0.85 8.16
CA ASP A 347 20.99 -1.15 6.91
C ASP A 347 20.34 -2.53 6.99
N VAL A 348 19.04 -2.58 6.73
CA VAL A 348 18.28 -3.83 6.78
C VAL A 348 18.68 -4.78 5.66
N SER A 349 19.11 -4.25 4.50
CA SER A 349 19.51 -5.06 3.33
C SER A 349 20.70 -5.94 3.62
N ASP A 350 21.71 -5.40 4.33
CA ASP A 350 22.87 -6.18 4.76
C ASP A 350 22.48 -7.35 5.66
N ALA A 351 21.57 -7.08 6.62
CA ALA A 351 21.09 -8.10 7.53
C ALA A 351 20.28 -9.18 6.80
N ILE A 352 19.45 -8.78 5.83
CA ILE A 352 18.62 -9.71 5.02
C ILE A 352 19.51 -10.58 4.15
N LEU A 353 20.47 -10.01 3.44
CA LEU A 353 21.41 -10.77 2.58
C LEU A 353 22.10 -11.89 3.37
N LEU A 354 22.60 -11.56 4.56
CA LEU A 354 23.24 -12.56 5.40
C LEU A 354 22.28 -13.60 5.95
N ALA A 355 21.10 -13.17 6.40
CA ALA A 355 20.07 -14.08 6.90
C ALA A 355 19.58 -15.04 5.79
N ASP A 356 19.40 -14.55 4.57
CA ASP A 356 19.00 -15.37 3.43
C ASP A 356 20.06 -16.43 3.09
N GLN A 357 21.34 -16.03 3.06
CA GLN A 357 22.46 -16.94 2.79
C GLN A 357 22.51 -18.13 3.78
N TYR A 358 22.12 -17.90 5.03
CA TYR A 358 22.19 -18.93 6.09
C TYR A 358 20.81 -19.46 6.54
N SER A 359 19.77 -19.23 5.75
CA SER A 359 18.37 -19.61 6.07
C SER A 359 17.94 -19.13 7.47
N GLY A 360 18.30 -17.90 7.77
CA GLY A 360 18.04 -17.25 9.03
C GLY A 360 16.82 -16.32 9.00
N VAL A 361 16.78 -15.43 9.97
CA VAL A 361 15.75 -14.38 10.12
C VAL A 361 16.42 -13.04 10.46
N VAL A 362 15.74 -11.94 10.21
CA VAL A 362 16.15 -10.60 10.66
C VAL A 362 15.18 -10.11 11.73
N ILE A 363 15.74 -9.61 12.81
CA ILE A 363 14.99 -8.96 13.89
C ILE A 363 15.52 -7.53 14.11
N ASP A 364 14.68 -6.65 14.59
CA ASP A 364 15.08 -5.29 14.96
C ASP A 364 15.56 -5.20 16.42
N ASN A 365 15.93 -3.99 16.85
CA ASN A 365 16.33 -3.70 18.23
C ASN A 365 15.20 -3.83 19.26
N GLN A 366 13.95 -4.03 18.82
CA GLN A 366 12.77 -4.33 19.64
C GLN A 366 12.41 -5.83 19.63
N VAL A 367 13.29 -6.66 19.05
CA VAL A 367 13.12 -8.13 18.90
C VAL A 367 11.89 -8.50 18.04
N ARG A 368 11.45 -7.61 17.17
CA ARG A 368 10.39 -7.91 16.21
C ARG A 368 10.98 -8.55 14.96
N TYR A 369 10.28 -9.52 14.40
CA TYR A 369 10.68 -10.09 13.11
C TYR A 369 10.47 -9.06 12.00
N VAL A 370 11.57 -8.71 11.34
CA VAL A 370 11.63 -7.78 10.22
C VAL A 370 11.59 -8.52 8.89
N TRP A 371 12.24 -9.68 8.84
CA TRP A 371 12.28 -10.51 7.65
C TRP A 371 12.40 -11.99 8.04
N LYS A 372 11.66 -12.81 7.33
CA LYS A 372 11.76 -14.27 7.38
C LYS A 372 11.86 -14.75 5.94
N ARG A 373 12.72 -15.72 5.70
CA ARG A 373 12.73 -16.38 4.40
C ARG A 373 11.33 -16.90 4.11
N ALA A 374 10.70 -16.44 3.01
CA ALA A 374 9.45 -17.00 2.56
C ALA A 374 9.70 -18.45 2.23
N ARG A 375 8.97 -19.36 2.88
CA ARG A 375 8.78 -20.65 2.27
C ARG A 375 7.98 -20.38 1.01
N ASP A 376 8.58 -20.56 -0.15
CA ASP A 376 7.80 -20.65 -1.35
C ASP A 376 6.75 -21.70 -1.08
N ASN A 377 5.49 -21.34 -1.25
CA ASN A 377 4.46 -22.33 -1.48
C ASN A 377 4.74 -22.88 -2.88
N TYR A 378 5.81 -23.63 -2.95
CA TYR A 378 6.24 -24.31 -4.13
C TYR A 378 5.06 -25.21 -4.53
N GLN A 379 4.32 -24.77 -5.54
CA GLN A 379 3.65 -25.72 -6.38
C GLN A 379 4.78 -26.47 -7.09
N GLU A 380 5.31 -27.48 -6.44
CA GLU A 380 5.77 -28.61 -7.20
C GLU A 380 4.54 -29.09 -7.97
N THR A 381 4.33 -28.56 -9.14
CA THR A 381 3.74 -29.34 -10.20
C THR A 381 4.79 -30.43 -10.43
N LEU A 382 4.67 -31.49 -9.62
CA LEU A 382 5.38 -32.71 -9.92
C LEU A 382 5.00 -33.03 -11.37
N PRO A 383 5.98 -33.09 -12.29
CA PRO A 383 5.69 -33.41 -13.68
C PRO A 383 4.95 -34.75 -13.69
N GLY A 384 3.70 -34.78 -14.11
CA GLY A 384 2.89 -35.97 -14.20
C GLY A 384 1.77 -36.16 -13.18
N MET A 385 1.56 -35.25 -12.21
CA MET A 385 0.41 -35.28 -11.33
C MET A 385 -0.65 -34.26 -11.65
N THR A 386 -1.30 -34.39 -12.79
CA THR A 386 -2.70 -34.03 -12.94
C THR A 386 -3.54 -35.14 -12.34
N ALA A 387 -3.62 -35.24 -11.03
CA ALA A 387 -4.54 -36.14 -10.37
C ALA A 387 -5.91 -35.50 -10.37
N ASP A 388 -6.85 -36.12 -11.04
CA ASP A 388 -8.27 -35.85 -10.89
C ASP A 388 -8.66 -36.16 -9.43
N LEU A 389 -8.59 -35.18 -8.56
CA LEU A 389 -8.86 -35.30 -7.13
C LEU A 389 -10.30 -35.71 -6.81
N THR A 390 -11.19 -35.73 -7.78
CA THR A 390 -12.58 -36.19 -7.60
C THR A 390 -12.69 -37.72 -7.46
N LYS A 391 -11.63 -38.45 -7.83
CA LYS A 391 -11.58 -39.94 -7.79
C LYS A 391 -10.68 -40.50 -6.71
N VAL A 392 -10.14 -39.68 -5.84
CA VAL A 392 -9.15 -40.10 -4.85
C VAL A 392 -9.83 -40.32 -3.51
N GLY A 393 -9.79 -41.57 -3.02
CA GLY A 393 -10.33 -41.97 -1.72
C GLY A 393 -9.61 -41.31 -0.54
N SER A 394 -10.23 -41.33 0.64
CA SER A 394 -9.72 -40.69 1.87
C SER A 394 -8.32 -41.14 2.29
N ASP A 395 -7.93 -42.35 1.94
CA ASP A 395 -6.61 -42.95 2.22
C ASP A 395 -5.45 -42.30 1.42
N TYR A 396 -5.76 -41.56 0.36
CA TYR A 396 -4.74 -40.87 -0.45
C TYR A 396 -4.12 -39.69 0.26
N LYS A 397 -4.93 -38.90 0.99
CA LYS A 397 -4.44 -37.79 1.78
C LYS A 397 -3.41 -38.25 2.81
N GLU A 398 -3.71 -39.33 3.48
CA GLU A 398 -2.85 -39.97 4.49
C GLU A 398 -1.55 -40.50 3.87
N ARG A 399 -1.63 -41.12 2.66
CA ARG A 399 -0.45 -41.57 1.93
C ARG A 399 0.43 -40.42 1.42
N CYS A 400 -0.14 -39.36 0.90
CA CYS A 400 0.62 -38.18 0.48
C CYS A 400 1.32 -37.52 1.66
N LEU A 401 0.64 -37.37 2.78
CA LEU A 401 1.21 -36.80 3.99
C LEU A 401 2.34 -37.72 4.55
N SER A 402 2.15 -39.01 4.55
CA SER A 402 3.15 -39.99 4.95
C SER A 402 4.40 -39.99 4.06
N ILE A 403 4.24 -39.77 2.75
CA ILE A 403 5.35 -39.69 1.80
C ILE A 403 6.10 -38.35 2.00
N MET A 404 5.40 -37.24 2.21
CA MET A 404 6.00 -35.94 2.48
C MET A 404 6.80 -35.96 3.79
N LEU A 405 6.22 -36.45 4.85
CA LEU A 405 6.88 -36.60 6.16
C LEU A 405 8.11 -37.50 6.10
N LYS A 406 8.05 -38.59 5.33
CA LYS A 406 9.17 -39.51 5.13
C LYS A 406 10.31 -38.87 4.32
N LYS A 407 9.99 -37.98 3.34
CA LYS A 407 10.98 -37.22 2.58
C LYS A 407 11.71 -36.21 3.46
N GLU A 408 11.03 -35.66 4.46
CA GLU A 408 11.59 -34.71 5.45
C GLU A 408 12.27 -35.42 6.63
N GLY A 409 12.39 -36.76 6.59
CA GLY A 409 13.03 -37.55 7.65
C GLY A 409 12.20 -37.67 8.94
N ILE A 410 10.92 -37.36 8.89
CA ILE A 410 9.99 -37.45 10.01
C ILE A 410 9.26 -38.81 9.90
N ASN A 411 9.57 -39.74 10.80
CA ASN A 411 8.86 -41.00 10.89
C ASN A 411 7.68 -40.89 11.86
N ILE A 412 6.50 -40.60 11.33
CA ILE A 412 5.24 -40.62 12.07
C ILE A 412 4.39 -41.77 11.49
N SER A 413 3.81 -42.62 12.36
CA SER A 413 2.87 -43.65 11.91
C SER A 413 1.53 -43.00 11.54
N VAL A 414 0.83 -43.57 10.54
CA VAL A 414 -0.50 -43.13 10.08
C VAL A 414 -1.55 -43.13 11.20
N SER A 415 -1.31 -43.87 12.29
CA SER A 415 -2.18 -43.92 13.47
C SER A 415 -1.99 -42.70 14.41
N GLU A 416 -0.99 -41.86 14.19
CA GLU A 416 -0.69 -40.68 15.01
C GLU A 416 -1.09 -39.36 14.30
N LEU A 417 -1.69 -39.46 13.11
CA LEU A 417 -2.29 -38.37 12.33
C LEU A 417 -3.81 -38.36 12.45
#